data_cb507fcf2b59c8bb36df6cce31e7b655
#
_entry.id   cb507fcf2b59c8bb36df6cce31e7b655
#
_cell.length_a   1.000
_cell.length_b   1.000
_cell.length_c   1.000
_cell.angle_alpha   90.00
_cell.angle_beta   90.00
_cell.angle_gamma   90.00
#
_symmetry.space_group_name_H-M   'P 1'
#
loop_
_entity.id
_entity.type
_entity.pdbx_description
1 polymer ?
#
loop_
_entity_poly.entity_id
_entity_poly.type
_entity_poly.pdbx_seq_one_letter_code
_entity_poly.pdbx_strand_id
1 'polypeptide(L)'
;TEKFIENIKFSKNRKTILYATSAPNTFKTTFDIIEQILNNIQNNEIRTPSQLLVRLHPNYMVKQKNKDSHIIDLFTERIEMIKSKYGDSVSFNLPKIKWLNDDYELPIEDVKNLGYILQNTDLLLTEYSTLMIEGSIFDVPIINIGMGKFKDTDLPISVIENLNHIIRVLKTRATKQAYKMSELIELINIYLENPHFDRENRKKLVEQEITTNIGHAGESIGK
;
A
#
# COMPACT_ATOMS: atom_id res chain seq x y z
N THR A 1 5.70 -9.21 20.34
CA THR A 1 5.95 -8.46 19.09
C THR A 1 6.45 -9.38 17.98
N GLU A 2 7.29 -10.39 18.28
CA GLU A 2 7.90 -11.28 17.27
C GLU A 2 6.90 -12.25 16.59
N LYS A 3 5.82 -12.66 17.26
CA LYS A 3 4.83 -13.62 16.72
C LYS A 3 3.93 -13.08 15.59
N PHE A 4 3.89 -11.76 15.37
CA PHE A 4 3.03 -11.15 14.35
C PHE A 4 3.66 -11.14 12.94
N ILE A 5 4.94 -11.52 12.81
CA ILE A 5 5.75 -11.30 11.61
C ILE A 5 6.10 -12.60 10.90
N GLU A 6 5.49 -13.73 11.28
CA GLU A 6 5.90 -15.07 10.83
C GLU A 6 6.00 -15.24 9.30
N ASN A 7 5.44 -14.29 8.50
CA ASN A 7 5.46 -14.36 7.05
C ASN A 7 6.08 -13.14 6.33
N ILE A 8 6.59 -12.15 7.06
CA ILE A 8 7.22 -10.97 6.46
C ILE A 8 8.71 -10.96 6.78
N LYS A 9 9.55 -11.23 5.79
CA LYS A 9 11.01 -11.17 5.95
C LYS A 9 11.50 -9.78 5.54
N PHE A 10 11.72 -8.91 6.53
CA PHE A 10 12.46 -7.67 6.30
C PHE A 10 13.95 -7.97 6.24
N SER A 11 14.55 -7.81 5.07
CA SER A 11 16.01 -7.92 4.93
C SER A 11 16.69 -6.64 5.42
N LYS A 12 17.66 -6.76 6.33
CA LYS A 12 18.45 -5.60 6.82
C LYS A 12 19.29 -4.93 5.73
N ASN A 13 19.57 -5.65 4.64
CA ASN A 13 20.44 -5.20 3.56
C ASN A 13 19.68 -4.68 2.33
N ARG A 14 18.36 -4.63 2.38
CA ARG A 14 17.49 -4.16 1.29
C ARG A 14 16.46 -3.17 1.83
N LYS A 15 16.17 -2.15 1.04
CA LYS A 15 15.07 -1.24 1.31
C LYS A 15 13.72 -1.93 1.10
N THR A 16 12.76 -1.63 1.95
CA THR A 16 11.41 -2.20 1.84
C THR A 16 10.49 -1.22 1.13
N ILE A 17 10.07 -1.61 -0.06
CA ILE A 17 9.00 -0.93 -0.79
C ILE A 17 7.69 -1.64 -0.42
N LEU A 18 6.78 -0.96 0.25
CA LEU A 18 5.43 -1.45 0.52
C LEU A 18 4.50 -1.07 -0.64
N TYR A 19 3.89 -2.04 -1.29
CA TYR A 19 2.78 -1.80 -2.20
C TYR A 19 1.48 -2.20 -1.55
N ALA A 20 0.72 -1.21 -1.09
CA ALA A 20 -0.62 -1.39 -0.54
C ALA A 20 -1.66 -1.25 -1.65
N THR A 21 -2.30 -2.37 -2.00
CA THR A 21 -3.22 -2.45 -3.15
C THR A 21 -4.60 -1.88 -2.83
N SER A 22 -5.32 -1.47 -3.85
CA SER A 22 -6.77 -1.21 -3.78
C SER A 22 -7.58 -2.51 -3.76
N ALA A 23 -8.89 -2.37 -3.58
CA ALA A 23 -9.82 -3.48 -3.67
C ALA A 23 -9.75 -4.14 -5.07
N PRO A 24 -9.93 -5.48 -5.17
CA PRO A 24 -9.68 -6.26 -6.39
C PRO A 24 -10.54 -5.83 -7.59
N ASN A 25 -11.73 -5.26 -7.33
CA ASN A 25 -12.64 -4.76 -8.36
C ASN A 25 -12.37 -3.29 -8.76
N THR A 26 -11.44 -2.61 -8.09
CA THR A 26 -11.14 -1.19 -8.37
C THR A 26 -9.98 -1.06 -9.35
N PHE A 27 -9.00 -1.97 -9.28
CA PHE A 27 -7.75 -1.89 -10.01
C PHE A 27 -7.38 -3.27 -10.60
N LYS A 28 -7.57 -3.44 -11.90
CA LYS A 28 -7.34 -4.76 -12.55
C LYS A 28 -5.87 -5.03 -12.87
N THR A 29 -5.07 -3.98 -12.96
CA THR A 29 -3.65 -4.06 -13.38
C THR A 29 -2.68 -4.23 -12.21
N THR A 30 -3.17 -4.37 -10.98
CA THR A 30 -2.36 -4.47 -9.76
C THR A 30 -1.24 -5.51 -9.86
N PHE A 31 -1.56 -6.74 -10.27
CA PHE A 31 -0.56 -7.81 -10.38
C PHE A 31 0.43 -7.59 -11.53
N ASP A 32 0.01 -6.96 -12.64
CA ASP A 32 0.91 -6.59 -13.73
C ASP A 32 1.92 -5.53 -13.28
N ILE A 33 1.48 -4.57 -12.46
CA ILE A 33 2.34 -3.54 -11.87
C ILE A 33 3.31 -4.17 -10.88
N ILE A 34 2.86 -5.10 -10.02
CA ILE A 34 3.73 -5.86 -9.11
C ILE A 34 4.86 -6.52 -9.88
N GLU A 35 4.54 -7.26 -10.94
CA GLU A 35 5.57 -7.95 -11.75
C GLU A 35 6.51 -6.97 -12.46
N GLN A 36 6.01 -5.83 -12.95
CA GLN A 36 6.86 -4.80 -13.55
C GLN A 36 7.83 -4.19 -12.53
N ILE A 37 7.38 -3.87 -11.31
CA ILE A 37 8.25 -3.37 -10.23
C ILE A 37 9.33 -4.41 -9.90
N LEU A 38 8.96 -5.68 -9.76
CA LEU A 38 9.89 -6.77 -9.46
C LEU A 38 10.91 -6.99 -10.59
N ASN A 39 10.50 -6.91 -11.85
CA ASN A 39 11.43 -6.94 -12.98
C ASN A 39 12.43 -5.78 -12.92
N ASN A 40 11.98 -4.56 -12.57
CA ASN A 40 12.86 -3.39 -12.43
C ASN A 40 13.83 -3.52 -11.23
N ILE A 41 13.41 -4.19 -10.15
CA ILE A 41 14.33 -4.56 -9.04
C ILE A 41 15.40 -5.52 -9.53
N GLN A 42 15.02 -6.61 -10.24
CA GLN A 42 15.97 -7.61 -10.74
C GLN A 42 16.94 -7.05 -11.80
N ASN A 43 16.46 -6.12 -12.63
CA ASN A 43 17.27 -5.50 -13.68
C ASN A 43 18.12 -4.31 -13.19
N ASN A 44 18.10 -4.01 -11.89
CA ASN A 44 18.78 -2.88 -11.26
C ASN A 44 18.35 -1.49 -11.80
N GLU A 45 17.17 -1.38 -12.40
CA GLU A 45 16.56 -0.08 -12.75
C GLU A 45 16.13 0.68 -11.47
N ILE A 46 15.73 -0.06 -10.43
CA ILE A 46 15.67 0.45 -9.06
C ILE A 46 17.06 0.28 -8.48
N ARG A 47 17.81 1.41 -8.41
CA ARG A 47 19.26 1.43 -8.13
C ARG A 47 19.61 1.01 -6.71
N THR A 48 18.75 1.30 -5.74
CA THR A 48 18.94 0.89 -4.35
C THR A 48 18.49 -0.56 -4.17
N PRO A 49 19.31 -1.45 -3.58
CA PRO A 49 18.90 -2.83 -3.30
C PRO A 49 17.58 -2.86 -2.51
N SER A 50 16.55 -3.44 -3.10
CA SER A 50 15.20 -3.36 -2.57
C SER A 50 14.47 -4.69 -2.57
N GLN A 51 13.43 -4.78 -1.77
CA GLN A 51 12.45 -5.87 -1.73
C GLN A 51 11.05 -5.27 -1.77
N LEU A 52 10.10 -6.00 -2.35
CA LEU A 52 8.70 -5.59 -2.45
C LEU A 52 7.86 -6.36 -1.42
N LEU A 53 7.21 -5.63 -0.51
CA LEU A 53 6.17 -6.16 0.34
C LEU A 53 4.82 -5.74 -0.24
N VAL A 54 4.02 -6.71 -0.66
CA VAL A 54 2.66 -6.47 -1.17
C VAL A 54 1.66 -6.71 -0.05
N ARG A 55 0.95 -5.66 0.38
CA ARG A 55 -0.20 -5.81 1.28
C ARG A 55 -1.48 -5.72 0.47
N LEU A 56 -2.20 -6.83 0.40
CA LEU A 56 -3.49 -6.86 -0.30
C LEU A 56 -4.56 -6.11 0.51
N HIS A 57 -5.52 -5.52 -0.22
CA HIS A 57 -6.67 -4.88 0.40
C HIS A 57 -7.54 -5.92 1.13
N PRO A 58 -8.18 -5.60 2.27
CA PRO A 58 -9.03 -6.55 3.01
C PRO A 58 -10.13 -7.21 2.16
N ASN A 59 -10.65 -6.53 1.15
CA ASN A 59 -11.66 -7.08 0.24
C ASN A 59 -11.21 -8.32 -0.54
N TYR A 60 -9.91 -8.62 -0.62
CA TYR A 60 -9.43 -9.89 -1.16
C TYR A 60 -9.82 -11.08 -0.26
N MET A 61 -10.00 -10.85 1.05
CA MET A 61 -10.37 -11.87 2.03
C MET A 61 -11.88 -12.11 2.12
N VAL A 62 -12.69 -11.31 1.39
CA VAL A 62 -14.15 -11.42 1.39
C VAL A 62 -14.60 -12.63 0.57
N LYS A 63 -15.69 -13.30 1.00
CA LYS A 63 -16.32 -14.38 0.24
C LYS A 63 -16.86 -13.87 -1.10
N GLN A 64 -16.73 -14.67 -2.12
CA GLN A 64 -17.35 -14.40 -3.42
C GLN A 64 -18.87 -14.52 -3.30
N LYS A 65 -19.60 -13.64 -3.99
CA LYS A 65 -21.07 -13.68 -4.00
C LYS A 65 -21.56 -15.04 -4.51
N ASN A 66 -22.41 -15.71 -3.72
CA ASN A 66 -23.01 -17.03 -4.02
C ASN A 66 -21.99 -18.18 -4.17
N LYS A 67 -20.79 -18.08 -3.58
CA LYS A 67 -19.77 -19.13 -3.58
C LYS A 67 -19.21 -19.34 -2.18
N ASP A 68 -18.72 -20.54 -1.91
CA ASP A 68 -18.02 -20.86 -0.65
C ASP A 68 -16.49 -20.67 -0.77
N SER A 69 -16.06 -19.73 -1.60
CA SER A 69 -14.67 -19.38 -1.82
C SER A 69 -14.46 -17.89 -1.61
N HIS A 70 -13.23 -17.49 -1.32
CA HIS A 70 -12.87 -16.08 -1.14
C HIS A 70 -12.37 -15.46 -2.46
N ILE A 71 -12.37 -14.13 -2.53
CA ILE A 71 -11.88 -13.43 -3.73
C ILE A 71 -10.40 -13.71 -3.96
N ILE A 72 -9.59 -13.84 -2.88
CA ILE A 72 -8.18 -14.18 -2.97
C ILE A 72 -7.91 -15.48 -3.73
N ASP A 73 -8.82 -16.45 -3.67
CA ASP A 73 -8.66 -17.76 -4.32
C ASP A 73 -8.51 -17.63 -5.84
N LEU A 74 -9.06 -16.54 -6.43
CA LEU A 74 -8.88 -16.21 -7.86
C LEU A 74 -7.45 -15.77 -8.22
N PHE A 75 -6.65 -15.40 -7.23
CA PHE A 75 -5.31 -14.86 -7.41
C PHE A 75 -4.21 -15.75 -6.83
N THR A 76 -4.56 -16.84 -6.15
CA THR A 76 -3.61 -17.72 -5.46
C THR A 76 -2.54 -18.25 -6.40
N GLU A 77 -2.92 -18.78 -7.56
CA GLU A 77 -1.98 -19.31 -8.55
C GLU A 77 -0.98 -18.22 -9.00
N ARG A 78 -1.48 -17.02 -9.32
CA ARG A 78 -0.63 -15.91 -9.75
C ARG A 78 0.32 -15.45 -8.64
N ILE A 79 -0.14 -15.40 -7.39
CA ILE A 79 0.70 -15.08 -6.23
C ILE A 79 1.83 -16.10 -6.09
N GLU A 80 1.53 -17.40 -6.19
CA GLU A 80 2.54 -18.45 -6.08
C GLU A 80 3.52 -18.43 -7.27
N MET A 81 3.07 -18.14 -8.48
CA MET A 81 3.94 -17.93 -9.65
C MET A 81 4.90 -16.75 -9.41
N ILE A 82 4.42 -15.62 -8.90
CA ILE A 82 5.24 -14.45 -8.59
C ILE A 82 6.27 -14.81 -7.51
N LYS A 83 5.86 -15.45 -6.41
CA LYS A 83 6.78 -15.89 -5.35
C LYS A 83 7.85 -16.84 -5.88
N SER A 84 7.46 -17.80 -6.71
CA SER A 84 8.40 -18.76 -7.31
C SER A 84 9.42 -18.06 -8.22
N LYS A 85 8.96 -17.09 -9.03
CA LYS A 85 9.82 -16.36 -9.99
C LYS A 85 10.79 -15.40 -9.32
N TYR A 86 10.34 -14.67 -8.29
CA TYR A 86 11.10 -13.57 -7.70
C TYR A 86 11.72 -13.88 -6.33
N GLY A 87 11.38 -15.03 -5.76
CA GLY A 87 11.97 -15.53 -4.50
C GLY A 87 11.90 -14.52 -3.36
N ASP A 88 13.02 -14.31 -2.69
CA ASP A 88 13.12 -13.39 -1.54
C ASP A 88 12.99 -11.89 -1.89
N SER A 89 12.80 -11.55 -3.17
CA SER A 89 12.56 -10.15 -3.57
C SER A 89 11.12 -9.72 -3.37
N VAL A 90 10.20 -10.65 -3.10
CA VAL A 90 8.78 -10.36 -2.87
C VAL A 90 8.23 -11.12 -1.66
N SER A 91 7.37 -10.47 -0.91
CA SER A 91 6.51 -11.10 0.08
C SER A 91 5.10 -10.53 0.02
N PHE A 92 4.11 -11.36 0.36
CA PHE A 92 2.70 -10.96 0.38
C PHE A 92 2.19 -11.00 1.82
N ASN A 93 1.61 -9.89 2.25
CA ASN A 93 0.89 -9.79 3.50
C ASN A 93 -0.62 -9.79 3.22
N LEU A 94 -1.30 -10.79 3.76
CA LEU A 94 -2.74 -10.94 3.66
C LEU A 94 -3.37 -10.39 4.95
N PRO A 95 -4.25 -9.38 4.86
CA PRO A 95 -4.93 -8.84 6.04
C PRO A 95 -5.86 -9.90 6.65
N LYS A 96 -5.94 -9.89 7.99
CA LYS A 96 -6.95 -10.67 8.70
C LYS A 96 -8.23 -9.85 8.76
N ILE A 97 -9.39 -10.51 8.56
CA ILE A 97 -10.70 -9.91 8.72
C ILE A 97 -11.51 -10.75 9.72
N LYS A 98 -12.40 -10.09 10.46
CA LYS A 98 -13.39 -10.73 11.31
C LYS A 98 -14.78 -10.31 10.83
N TRP A 99 -15.60 -11.28 10.50
CA TRP A 99 -16.96 -11.04 10.04
C TRP A 99 -17.87 -10.57 11.16
N LEU A 100 -18.67 -9.55 10.85
CA LEU A 100 -19.74 -9.01 11.68
C LEU A 100 -21.01 -8.96 10.84
N ASN A 101 -21.85 -10.00 10.92
CA ASN A 101 -23.06 -10.13 10.10
C ASN A 101 -22.74 -10.03 8.58
N ASP A 102 -23.16 -8.92 7.94
CA ASP A 102 -23.00 -8.67 6.50
C ASP A 102 -21.75 -7.84 6.15
N ASP A 103 -20.94 -7.46 7.14
CA ASP A 103 -19.74 -6.65 6.98
C ASP A 103 -18.55 -7.29 7.71
N TYR A 104 -17.37 -6.67 7.67
CA TYR A 104 -16.18 -7.13 8.38
C TYR A 104 -15.48 -5.97 9.10
N GLU A 105 -14.76 -6.32 10.15
CA GLU A 105 -13.81 -5.43 10.82
C GLU A 105 -12.37 -5.96 10.69
N LEU A 106 -11.41 -5.06 10.82
CA LEU A 106 -10.01 -5.45 10.98
C LEU A 106 -9.73 -5.70 12.46
N PRO A 107 -9.31 -6.91 12.87
CA PRO A 107 -8.92 -7.18 14.24
C PRO A 107 -7.78 -6.26 14.68
N ILE A 108 -7.71 -5.95 15.96
CA ILE A 108 -6.66 -5.09 16.52
C ILE A 108 -5.25 -5.61 16.21
N GLU A 109 -5.10 -6.92 16.09
CA GLU A 109 -3.84 -7.57 15.70
C GLU A 109 -3.43 -7.18 14.28
N ASP A 110 -4.38 -7.06 13.34
CA ASP A 110 -4.09 -6.66 11.96
C ASP A 110 -3.75 -5.17 11.87
N VAL A 111 -4.43 -4.33 12.67
CA VAL A 111 -4.10 -2.90 12.80
C VAL A 111 -2.67 -2.72 13.35
N LYS A 112 -2.29 -3.48 14.40
CA LYS A 112 -0.93 -3.47 14.95
C LYS A 112 0.10 -3.97 13.92
N ASN A 113 -0.25 -5.00 13.14
CA ASN A 113 0.58 -5.51 12.07
C ASN A 113 0.83 -4.44 10.98
N LEU A 114 -0.21 -3.72 10.56
CA LEU A 114 -0.07 -2.60 9.63
C LEU A 114 0.86 -1.50 10.18
N GLY A 115 0.68 -1.11 11.45
CA GLY A 115 1.57 -0.13 12.10
C GLY A 115 3.02 -0.59 12.10
N TYR A 116 3.28 -1.87 12.40
CA TYR A 116 4.62 -2.45 12.35
C TYR A 116 5.19 -2.46 10.92
N ILE A 117 4.37 -2.80 9.93
CA ILE A 117 4.77 -2.77 8.51
C ILE A 117 5.20 -1.35 8.13
N LEU A 118 4.37 -0.33 8.43
CA LEU A 118 4.67 1.07 8.11
C LEU A 118 5.96 1.57 8.78
N GLN A 119 6.23 1.17 10.04
CA GLN A 119 7.48 1.50 10.74
C GLN A 119 8.73 0.93 10.07
N ASN A 120 8.60 -0.17 9.31
CA ASN A 120 9.70 -0.85 8.62
C ASN A 120 9.65 -0.66 7.10
N THR A 121 8.89 0.33 6.61
CA THR A 121 8.74 0.67 5.21
C THR A 121 9.59 1.89 4.86
N ASP A 122 10.41 1.78 3.81
CA ASP A 122 11.21 2.89 3.30
C ASP A 122 10.45 3.71 2.24
N LEU A 123 9.48 3.10 1.57
CA LEU A 123 8.65 3.74 0.53
C LEU A 123 7.28 3.06 0.43
N LEU A 124 6.20 3.84 0.45
CA LEU A 124 4.84 3.38 0.24
C LEU A 124 4.38 3.65 -1.19
N LEU A 125 3.96 2.62 -1.89
CA LEU A 125 3.21 2.69 -3.14
C LEU A 125 1.75 2.38 -2.83
N THR A 126 0.83 3.19 -3.36
CA THR A 126 -0.62 2.98 -3.16
C THR A 126 -1.42 3.50 -4.35
N GLU A 127 -2.69 3.17 -4.39
CA GLU A 127 -3.62 3.53 -5.45
C GLU A 127 -4.69 4.49 -4.89
N TYR A 128 -4.23 5.69 -4.45
CA TYR A 128 -5.09 6.74 -3.85
C TYR A 128 -5.88 6.27 -2.62
N SER A 129 -5.25 5.49 -1.77
CA SER A 129 -5.83 4.99 -0.51
C SER A 129 -5.67 6.00 0.63
N THR A 130 -6.55 5.92 1.64
CA THR A 130 -6.37 6.64 2.93
C THR A 130 -5.05 6.28 3.63
N LEU A 131 -4.42 5.19 3.25
CA LEU A 131 -3.09 4.80 3.73
C LEU A 131 -2.00 5.87 3.48
N MET A 132 -2.28 6.84 2.59
CA MET A 132 -1.44 8.04 2.44
C MET A 132 -1.32 8.84 3.75
N ILE A 133 -2.39 8.88 4.55
CA ILE A 133 -2.39 9.59 5.84
C ILE A 133 -1.59 8.79 6.86
N GLU A 134 -1.86 7.48 6.98
CA GLU A 134 -1.12 6.60 7.89
C GLU A 134 0.36 6.54 7.55
N GLY A 135 0.72 6.41 6.28
CA GLY A 135 2.12 6.48 5.83
C GLY A 135 2.81 7.79 6.21
N SER A 136 2.08 8.92 6.13
CA SER A 136 2.61 10.23 6.52
C SER A 136 2.84 10.35 8.03
N ILE A 137 2.03 9.69 8.89
CA ILE A 137 2.27 9.62 10.34
C ILE A 137 3.63 8.99 10.64
N PHE A 138 4.01 7.96 9.88
CA PHE A 138 5.30 7.27 10.02
C PHE A 138 6.43 7.94 9.22
N ASP A 139 6.16 9.11 8.63
CA ASP A 139 7.12 9.86 7.76
C ASP A 139 7.63 9.03 6.56
N VAL A 140 6.84 8.07 6.08
CA VAL A 140 7.16 7.25 4.92
C VAL A 140 6.90 8.06 3.64
N PRO A 141 7.85 8.14 2.68
CA PRO A 141 7.58 8.69 1.35
C PRO A 141 6.48 7.92 0.63
N ILE A 142 5.65 8.62 -0.17
CA ILE A 142 4.45 8.03 -0.75
C ILE A 142 4.35 8.36 -2.23
N ILE A 143 4.11 7.31 -3.05
CA ILE A 143 3.80 7.45 -4.47
C ILE A 143 2.43 6.83 -4.75
N ASN A 144 1.54 7.61 -5.35
CA ASN A 144 0.28 7.11 -5.89
C ASN A 144 0.50 6.57 -7.31
N ILE A 145 0.02 5.37 -7.55
CA ILE A 145 0.02 4.72 -8.85
C ILE A 145 -1.23 5.17 -9.60
N GLY A 146 -1.07 6.11 -10.52
CA GLY A 146 -2.13 6.66 -11.37
C GLY A 146 -2.28 5.95 -12.72
N MET A 147 -1.63 4.80 -12.89
CA MET A 147 -1.65 4.00 -14.11
C MET A 147 -2.85 3.06 -14.16
N GLY A 148 -3.36 2.79 -15.37
CA GLY A 148 -4.44 1.83 -15.57
C GLY A 148 -5.83 2.45 -15.59
N LYS A 149 -6.84 1.59 -15.62
CA LYS A 149 -8.25 1.98 -15.72
C LYS A 149 -8.99 1.79 -14.40
N PHE A 150 -9.94 2.67 -14.15
CA PHE A 150 -10.78 2.63 -12.96
C PHE A 150 -11.94 1.65 -13.14
N LYS A 151 -11.98 0.60 -12.37
CA LYS A 151 -13.03 -0.45 -12.41
C LYS A 151 -13.18 -1.04 -13.82
N ASP A 152 -14.42 -1.27 -14.25
CA ASP A 152 -14.80 -1.77 -15.58
C ASP A 152 -15.12 -0.60 -16.55
N THR A 153 -14.49 0.55 -16.38
CA THR A 153 -14.68 1.72 -17.21
C THR A 153 -13.48 1.97 -18.10
N ASP A 154 -13.64 2.86 -19.09
CA ASP A 154 -12.52 3.38 -19.88
C ASP A 154 -11.83 4.61 -19.26
N LEU A 155 -12.30 5.03 -18.08
CA LEU A 155 -11.70 6.16 -17.38
C LEU A 155 -10.33 5.75 -16.79
N PRO A 156 -9.34 6.65 -16.83
CA PRO A 156 -8.08 6.41 -16.14
C PRO A 156 -8.29 6.36 -14.62
N ILE A 157 -7.48 5.61 -13.90
CA ILE A 157 -7.58 5.54 -12.43
C ILE A 157 -7.41 6.92 -11.78
N SER A 158 -6.68 7.82 -12.39
CA SER A 158 -6.50 9.21 -11.93
C SER A 158 -7.80 10.00 -11.81
N VAL A 159 -8.93 9.50 -12.34
CA VAL A 159 -10.25 10.11 -12.08
C VAL A 159 -10.54 10.20 -10.57
N ILE A 160 -9.97 9.32 -9.76
CA ILE A 160 -10.08 9.33 -8.30
C ILE A 160 -9.48 10.61 -7.71
N GLU A 161 -8.51 11.23 -8.36
CA GLU A 161 -7.90 12.49 -7.92
C GLU A 161 -8.92 13.64 -7.76
N ASN A 162 -10.07 13.53 -8.43
CA ASN A 162 -11.16 14.50 -8.35
C ASN A 162 -12.10 14.29 -7.15
N LEU A 163 -11.91 13.24 -6.35
CA LEU A 163 -12.70 13.01 -5.14
C LEU A 163 -12.24 13.95 -4.02
N ASN A 164 -13.18 14.59 -3.34
CA ASN A 164 -12.91 15.65 -2.35
C ASN A 164 -11.88 15.24 -1.29
N HIS A 165 -11.96 14.02 -0.74
CA HIS A 165 -11.04 13.52 0.27
C HIS A 165 -9.63 13.26 -0.32
N ILE A 166 -9.52 12.89 -1.59
CA ILE A 166 -8.24 12.71 -2.27
C ILE A 166 -7.62 14.07 -2.63
N ILE A 167 -8.42 15.00 -3.19
CA ILE A 167 -7.96 16.37 -3.50
C ILE A 167 -7.29 17.03 -2.29
N ARG A 168 -7.89 16.86 -1.10
CA ARG A 168 -7.33 17.45 0.14
C ARG A 168 -5.93 16.93 0.42
N VAL A 169 -5.71 15.62 0.31
CA VAL A 169 -4.40 15.00 0.48
C VAL A 169 -3.42 15.50 -0.59
N LEU A 170 -3.79 15.44 -1.86
CA LEU A 170 -2.91 15.82 -2.97
C LEU A 170 -2.49 17.30 -2.91
N LYS A 171 -3.35 18.20 -2.46
CA LYS A 171 -3.04 19.63 -2.27
C LYS A 171 -1.91 19.89 -1.29
N THR A 172 -1.67 18.99 -0.33
CA THR A 172 -0.53 19.11 0.60
C THR A 172 0.81 18.84 -0.06
N ARG A 173 0.84 18.20 -1.25
CA ARG A 173 2.03 17.71 -1.96
C ARG A 173 2.85 16.71 -1.15
N ALA A 174 2.23 16.03 -0.18
CA ALA A 174 2.84 14.98 0.63
C ALA A 174 3.11 13.70 -0.17
N THR A 175 2.44 13.54 -1.31
CA THR A 175 2.54 12.37 -2.19
C THR A 175 2.90 12.80 -3.60
N LYS A 176 3.59 11.91 -4.32
CA LYS A 176 3.79 12.04 -5.78
C LYS A 176 2.83 11.10 -6.51
N GLN A 177 2.58 11.38 -7.78
CA GLN A 177 1.75 10.58 -8.66
C GLN A 177 2.59 10.08 -9.83
N ALA A 178 2.43 8.81 -10.20
CA ALA A 178 3.08 8.20 -11.36
C ALA A 178 2.03 7.69 -12.33
N TYR A 179 2.01 8.20 -13.55
CA TYR A 179 1.01 7.85 -14.58
C TYR A 179 1.56 6.87 -15.61
N LYS A 180 2.84 6.52 -15.51
CA LYS A 180 3.52 5.49 -16.32
C LYS A 180 4.67 4.86 -15.53
N MET A 181 5.09 3.66 -15.94
CA MET A 181 6.09 2.89 -15.24
C MET A 181 7.45 3.62 -15.14
N SER A 182 7.87 4.32 -16.18
CA SER A 182 9.12 5.08 -16.15
C SER A 182 9.13 6.18 -15.08
N GLU A 183 8.01 6.88 -14.89
CA GLU A 183 7.86 7.88 -13.82
C GLU A 183 7.88 7.22 -12.44
N LEU A 184 7.20 6.05 -12.30
CA LEU A 184 7.19 5.31 -11.05
C LEU A 184 8.60 4.91 -10.63
N ILE A 185 9.39 4.34 -11.55
CA ILE A 185 10.77 3.91 -11.26
C ILE A 185 11.67 5.10 -10.92
N GLU A 186 11.54 6.21 -11.64
CA GLU A 186 12.28 7.45 -11.33
C GLU A 186 11.95 7.96 -9.91
N LEU A 187 10.66 8.06 -9.56
CA LEU A 187 10.22 8.50 -8.23
C LEU A 187 10.66 7.53 -7.12
N ILE A 188 10.61 6.22 -7.37
CA ILE A 188 11.14 5.21 -6.43
C ILE A 188 12.62 5.49 -6.15
N ASN A 189 13.43 5.68 -7.17
CA ASN A 189 14.85 5.96 -7.01
C ASN A 189 15.10 7.26 -6.23
N ILE A 190 14.38 8.34 -6.55
CA ILE A 190 14.47 9.62 -5.84
C ILE A 190 14.18 9.46 -4.35
N TYR A 191 13.10 8.77 -3.99
CA TYR A 191 12.70 8.64 -2.59
C TYR A 191 13.57 7.65 -1.80
N LEU A 192 14.07 6.58 -2.43
CA LEU A 192 14.97 5.64 -1.75
C LEU A 192 16.36 6.26 -1.52
N GLU A 193 16.81 7.14 -2.41
CA GLU A 193 18.07 7.88 -2.26
C GLU A 193 17.92 9.07 -1.30
N ASN A 194 16.75 9.71 -1.27
CA ASN A 194 16.46 10.87 -0.40
C ASN A 194 15.09 10.72 0.29
N PRO A 195 14.97 9.94 1.38
CA PRO A 195 13.70 9.69 2.07
C PRO A 195 13.13 10.94 2.76
N HIS A 196 13.92 12.00 2.93
CA HIS A 196 13.45 13.26 3.52
C HIS A 196 12.82 14.21 2.50
N PHE A 197 12.89 13.89 1.21
CA PHE A 197 12.20 14.66 0.19
C PHE A 197 10.70 14.70 0.51
N ASP A 198 10.06 15.86 0.40
CA ASP A 198 8.66 16.12 0.77
C ASP A 198 8.29 15.88 2.27
N ARG A 199 9.24 15.73 3.18
CA ARG A 199 8.97 15.51 4.62
C ARG A 199 8.06 16.58 5.23
N GLU A 200 8.33 17.87 4.96
CA GLU A 200 7.52 18.96 5.49
C GLU A 200 6.08 18.95 4.93
N ASN A 201 5.89 18.44 3.72
CA ASN A 201 4.57 18.25 3.15
C ASN A 201 3.82 17.09 3.83
N ARG A 202 4.51 15.99 4.19
CA ARG A 202 3.93 14.89 4.97
C ARG A 202 3.49 15.38 6.36
N LYS A 203 4.30 16.21 7.03
CA LYS A 203 3.90 16.84 8.30
C LYS A 203 2.63 17.68 8.16
N LYS A 204 2.56 18.53 7.12
CA LYS A 204 1.34 19.32 6.83
C LYS A 204 0.12 18.44 6.60
N LEU A 205 0.27 17.30 5.91
CA LEU A 205 -0.83 16.35 5.74
C LEU A 205 -1.31 15.79 7.07
N VAL A 206 -0.38 15.38 7.95
CA VAL A 206 -0.73 14.87 9.29
C VAL A 206 -1.44 15.95 10.11
N GLU A 207 -0.93 17.16 10.14
CA GLU A 207 -1.55 18.30 10.85
C GLU A 207 -2.95 18.64 10.32
N GLN A 208 -3.17 18.50 9.00
CA GLN A 208 -4.45 18.75 8.36
C GLN A 208 -5.49 17.67 8.67
N GLU A 209 -5.12 16.39 8.64
CA GLU A 209 -6.06 15.27 8.74
C GLU A 209 -6.19 14.75 10.18
N ILE A 210 -5.17 14.95 11.03
CA ILE A 210 -5.15 14.49 12.42
C ILE A 210 -4.96 15.69 13.32
N THR A 211 -6.05 16.40 13.60
CA THR A 211 -6.01 17.72 14.25
C THR A 211 -5.78 17.69 15.74
N THR A 212 -6.17 16.61 16.44
CA THR A 212 -6.14 16.54 17.91
C THR A 212 -5.92 15.12 18.42
N ASN A 213 -5.40 14.99 19.65
CA ASN A 213 -5.35 13.74 20.44
C ASN A 213 -4.64 12.57 19.74
N ILE A 214 -3.55 12.83 19.02
CA ILE A 214 -2.76 11.76 18.40
C ILE A 214 -2.36 10.73 19.44
N GLY A 215 -2.75 9.46 19.24
CA GLY A 215 -2.54 8.35 20.17
C GLY A 215 -3.56 8.26 21.30
N HIS A 216 -4.42 9.25 21.51
CA HIS A 216 -5.40 9.32 22.62
C HIS A 216 -6.85 9.54 22.17
N ALA A 217 -7.17 9.38 20.89
CA ALA A 217 -8.50 9.63 20.35
C ALA A 217 -9.58 8.78 21.04
N GLY A 218 -9.28 7.50 21.31
CA GLY A 218 -10.20 6.58 22.02
C GLY A 218 -10.56 7.03 23.43
N GLU A 219 -9.61 7.60 24.18
CA GLU A 219 -9.84 8.13 25.53
C GLU A 219 -10.75 9.37 25.51
N SER A 220 -10.70 10.14 24.44
CA SER A 220 -11.50 11.37 24.28
C SER A 220 -12.94 11.09 23.89
N ILE A 221 -13.21 9.98 23.20
CA ILE A 221 -14.57 9.55 22.80
C ILE A 221 -15.28 8.84 23.96
N GLY A 222 -14.54 8.19 24.85
CA GLY A 222 -15.07 7.44 26.00
C GLY A 222 -15.40 8.27 27.23
N LYS A 223 -15.27 9.61 27.15
CA LYS A 223 -15.69 10.56 28.20
C LYS A 223 -16.99 11.24 27.79
#